data_913ae611ce2526b95a730add41c6f51b
#
_entry.id   913ae611ce2526b95a730add41c6f51b
#
_cell.length_a   1.000
_cell.length_b   1.000
_cell.length_c   1.000
_cell.angle_alpha   90.00
_cell.angle_beta   90.00
_cell.angle_gamma   90.00
#
_symmetry.space_group_name_H-M   'P 1'
#
loop_
_entity.id
_entity.type
_entity.pdbx_description
1 polymer ?
#
loop_
_entity_poly.entity_id
_entity_poly.type
_entity_poly.pdbx_seq_one_letter_code
_entity_poly.pdbx_strand_id
1 'polypeptide(L)'
;NLTVGLSALYSDQVERYFGMRKSNTFILLIIVGGYISLAYNLTYWGLAILFIFYIVRGFATPILKGYINQMTFSEMRATVLSIRNFVIRLIFAAIAPFIGWLNDFYSLRVALLVSAGIIAIPGILFLVLQFRKAD
;
A
#
# COMPACT_ATOMS: atom_id res chain seq x y z
N ASN A 1 13.80 6.33 -8.33
CA ASN A 1 13.65 6.57 -6.88
C ASN A 1 13.56 8.07 -6.47
N LEU A 2 13.78 9.02 -7.38
CA LEU A 2 13.62 10.46 -7.13
C LEU A 2 12.17 10.82 -6.77
N THR A 3 11.19 10.26 -7.46
CA THR A 3 9.76 10.47 -7.19
C THR A 3 9.34 10.00 -5.80
N VAL A 4 9.88 8.88 -5.32
CA VAL A 4 9.63 8.38 -3.96
C VAL A 4 10.27 9.31 -2.92
N GLY A 5 11.46 9.84 -3.19
CA GLY A 5 12.13 10.80 -2.32
C GLY A 5 11.40 12.14 -2.22
N LEU A 6 10.94 12.69 -3.35
CA LEU A 6 10.19 13.94 -3.39
C LEU A 6 8.82 13.82 -2.72
N SER A 7 8.09 12.72 -2.95
CA SER A 7 6.81 12.50 -2.28
C SER A 7 6.95 12.28 -0.77
N ALA A 8 8.08 11.75 -0.31
CA ALA A 8 8.35 11.60 1.12
C ALA A 8 8.51 12.96 1.84
N LEU A 9 9.04 13.98 1.18
CA LEU A 9 9.18 15.33 1.76
C LEU A 9 7.83 16.01 2.02
N TYR A 10 6.82 15.69 1.21
CA TYR A 10 5.47 16.26 1.35
C TYR A 10 4.54 15.40 2.22
N SER A 11 4.97 14.21 2.65
CA SER A 11 4.13 13.27 3.41
C SER A 11 3.67 13.85 4.74
N ASP A 12 4.54 14.57 5.45
CA ASP A 12 4.22 15.18 6.75
C ASP A 12 3.19 16.31 6.62
N GLN A 13 3.21 17.04 5.51
CA GLN A 13 2.22 18.09 5.24
C GLN A 13 0.85 17.50 4.89
N VAL A 14 0.81 16.42 4.11
CA VAL A 14 -0.42 15.72 3.74
C VAL A 14 -1.08 15.09 4.96
N GLU A 15 -0.29 14.49 5.86
CA GLU A 15 -0.80 13.89 7.10
C GLU A 15 -1.40 14.94 8.04
N ARG A 16 -0.79 16.12 8.15
CA ARG A 16 -1.29 17.24 8.95
C ARG A 16 -2.61 17.83 8.41
N TYR A 17 -2.76 17.88 7.08
CA TYR A 17 -3.94 18.47 6.44
C TYR A 17 -5.14 17.52 6.39
N PHE A 18 -4.94 16.25 6.05
CA PHE A 18 -6.03 15.29 5.83
C PHE A 18 -6.38 14.46 7.06
N GLY A 19 -5.50 14.42 8.05
CA GLY A 19 -5.63 13.50 9.17
C GLY A 19 -5.43 12.04 8.73
N MET A 20 -5.02 11.22 9.66
CA MET A 20 -4.58 9.86 9.47
C MET A 20 -5.62 8.94 8.81
N ARG A 21 -6.89 9.05 9.22
CA ARG A 21 -7.97 8.19 8.74
C ARG A 21 -8.29 8.43 7.28
N LYS A 22 -8.42 9.70 6.89
CA LYS A 22 -8.70 10.09 5.50
C LYS A 22 -7.54 9.73 4.58
N SER A 23 -6.30 9.91 5.05
CA SER A 23 -5.10 9.54 4.31
C SER A 23 -5.04 8.04 4.00
N ASN A 24 -5.30 7.19 5.01
CA ASN A 24 -5.33 5.75 4.84
C ASN A 24 -6.44 5.28 3.89
N THR A 25 -7.64 5.87 4.00
CA THR A 25 -8.76 5.57 3.08
C THR A 25 -8.40 5.97 1.66
N PHE A 26 -7.82 7.13 1.45
CA PHE A 26 -7.42 7.63 0.15
C PHE A 26 -6.34 6.77 -0.50
N ILE A 27 -5.32 6.36 0.27
CA ILE A 27 -4.27 5.44 -0.18
C ILE A 27 -4.87 4.10 -0.63
N LEU A 28 -5.77 3.52 0.17
CA LEU A 28 -6.43 2.25 -0.18
C LEU A 28 -7.25 2.37 -1.47
N LEU A 29 -8.03 3.43 -1.61
CA LEU A 29 -8.84 3.67 -2.81
C LEU A 29 -7.98 3.83 -4.07
N ILE A 30 -6.86 4.54 -3.99
CA ILE A 30 -5.95 4.69 -5.13
C ILE A 30 -5.32 3.36 -5.50
N ILE A 31 -4.88 2.55 -4.52
CA ILE A 31 -4.24 1.26 -4.80
C ILE A 31 -5.25 0.31 -5.43
N VAL A 32 -6.41 0.11 -4.82
CA VAL A 32 -7.43 -0.81 -5.33
C VAL A 32 -7.98 -0.35 -6.67
N GLY A 33 -8.32 0.94 -6.79
CA GLY A 33 -8.77 1.54 -8.05
C GLY A 33 -7.73 1.44 -9.16
N GLY A 34 -6.46 1.61 -8.83
CA GLY A 34 -5.35 1.46 -9.76
C GLY A 34 -5.19 0.03 -10.27
N TYR A 35 -5.29 -0.99 -9.41
CA TYR A 35 -5.26 -2.40 -9.85
C TYR A 35 -6.45 -2.74 -10.75
N ILE A 36 -7.66 -2.28 -10.41
CA ILE A 36 -8.86 -2.48 -11.23
C ILE A 36 -8.71 -1.75 -12.57
N SER A 37 -8.28 -0.51 -12.57
CA SER A 37 -8.06 0.27 -13.79
C SER A 37 -7.00 -0.36 -14.69
N LEU A 38 -5.91 -0.89 -14.11
CA LEU A 38 -4.87 -1.59 -14.85
C LEU A 38 -5.40 -2.91 -15.44
N ALA A 39 -6.29 -3.62 -14.76
CA ALA A 39 -6.90 -4.84 -15.27
C ALA A 39 -7.75 -4.62 -16.54
N TYR A 40 -8.38 -3.45 -16.66
CA TYR A 40 -9.21 -3.12 -17.82
C TYR A 40 -8.49 -2.33 -18.91
N ASN A 41 -7.44 -1.58 -18.56
CA ASN A 41 -6.68 -0.71 -19.47
C ASN A 41 -5.19 -1.12 -19.50
N LEU A 42 -4.89 -2.22 -20.18
CA LEU A 42 -3.52 -2.72 -20.35
C LEU A 42 -2.70 -1.97 -21.42
N THR A 43 -3.17 -0.81 -21.88
CA THR A 43 -2.56 0.02 -22.91
C THR A 43 -1.60 1.06 -22.29
N TYR A 44 -1.18 2.06 -23.08
CA TYR A 44 -0.25 3.13 -22.63
C TYR A 44 -0.63 3.83 -21.31
N TRP A 45 -1.90 3.90 -20.96
CA TRP A 45 -2.40 4.41 -19.67
C TRP A 45 -1.96 3.57 -18.48
N GLY A 46 -1.61 2.29 -18.69
CA GLY A 46 -1.07 1.44 -17.63
C GLY A 46 0.24 1.98 -17.03
N LEU A 47 1.09 2.61 -17.84
CA LEU A 47 2.32 3.25 -17.35
C LEU A 47 2.03 4.42 -16.40
N ALA A 48 1.00 5.22 -16.70
CA ALA A 48 0.58 6.32 -15.83
C ALA A 48 0.08 5.79 -14.47
N ILE A 49 -0.66 4.68 -14.48
CA ILE A 49 -1.16 4.03 -13.25
C ILE A 49 0.01 3.49 -12.42
N LEU A 50 1.01 2.87 -13.04
CA LEU A 50 2.22 2.43 -12.35
C LEU A 50 2.96 3.61 -11.70
N PHE A 51 3.02 4.75 -12.37
CA PHE A 51 3.62 5.97 -11.80
C PHE A 51 2.85 6.46 -10.57
N ILE A 52 1.52 6.40 -10.59
CA ILE A 52 0.67 6.72 -9.43
C ILE A 52 0.99 5.76 -8.26
N PHE A 53 1.17 4.46 -8.50
CA PHE A 53 1.58 3.52 -7.46
C PHE A 53 2.93 3.88 -6.83
N TYR A 54 3.90 4.34 -7.62
CA TYR A 54 5.18 4.80 -7.09
C TYR A 54 5.02 6.03 -6.18
N ILE A 55 4.17 6.96 -6.55
CA ILE A 55 3.86 8.15 -5.73
C ILE A 55 3.22 7.72 -4.42
N VAL A 56 2.17 6.89 -4.47
CA VAL A 56 1.45 6.40 -3.28
C VAL A 56 2.40 5.64 -2.34
N ARG A 57 3.27 4.80 -2.87
CA ARG A 57 4.31 4.12 -2.10
C ARG A 57 5.26 5.10 -1.42
N GLY A 58 5.58 6.20 -2.09
CA GLY A 58 6.42 7.27 -1.56
C GLY A 58 5.79 7.92 -0.32
N PHE A 59 4.49 8.15 -0.33
CA PHE A 59 3.76 8.69 0.81
C PHE A 59 3.54 7.67 1.93
N ALA A 60 3.10 6.46 1.60
CA ALA A 60 2.75 5.44 2.57
C ALA A 60 3.94 4.98 3.43
N THR A 61 5.13 4.91 2.86
CA THR A 61 6.32 4.40 3.56
C THR A 61 6.75 5.27 4.74
N PRO A 62 6.94 6.59 4.61
CA PRO A 62 7.35 7.43 5.74
C PRO A 62 6.24 7.56 6.78
N ILE A 63 4.97 7.66 6.39
CA ILE A 63 3.83 7.71 7.30
C ILE A 63 3.82 6.48 8.23
N LEU A 64 3.93 5.28 7.68
CA LEU A 64 3.96 4.04 8.46
C LEU A 64 5.19 3.94 9.36
N LYS A 65 6.37 4.40 8.89
CA LYS A 65 7.58 4.45 9.72
C LYS A 65 7.45 5.45 10.84
N GLY A 66 6.88 6.63 10.57
CA GLY A 66 6.61 7.67 11.57
C GLY A 66 5.75 7.13 12.72
N TYR A 67 4.72 6.37 12.38
CA TYR A 67 3.85 5.70 13.35
C TYR A 67 4.60 4.74 14.26
N ILE A 68 5.36 3.83 13.68
CA ILE A 68 6.14 2.85 14.45
C ILE A 68 7.13 3.58 15.37
N ASN A 69 7.73 4.66 14.88
CA ASN A 69 8.67 5.46 15.66
C ASN A 69 8.03 6.19 16.85
N GLN A 70 6.78 6.62 16.71
CA GLN A 70 6.03 7.28 17.79
C GLN A 70 5.52 6.30 18.84
N MET A 71 5.13 5.10 18.42
CA MET A 71 4.55 4.09 19.30
C MET A 71 5.58 3.16 19.95
N THR A 72 6.85 3.22 19.56
CA THR A 72 7.88 2.26 19.97
C THR A 72 9.00 2.99 20.74
N PHE A 73 9.41 2.42 21.88
CA PHE A 73 10.59 2.90 22.63
C PHE A 73 11.85 2.87 21.75
N SER A 74 12.75 3.84 21.94
CA SER A 74 13.95 4.03 21.10
C SER A 74 14.80 2.77 20.95
N GLU A 75 14.92 1.99 22.00
CA GLU A 75 15.69 0.75 22.04
C GLU A 75 15.12 -0.38 21.20
N MET A 76 13.79 -0.40 20.99
CA MET A 76 13.10 -1.47 20.26
C MET A 76 12.76 -1.11 18.80
N ARG A 77 12.97 0.13 18.39
CA ARG A 77 12.57 0.61 17.04
C ARG A 77 13.19 -0.20 15.91
N ALA A 78 14.50 -0.51 16.01
CA ALA A 78 15.20 -1.28 14.99
C ALA A 78 14.60 -2.69 14.86
N THR A 79 14.33 -3.33 15.98
CA THR A 79 13.72 -4.67 16.03
C THR A 79 12.32 -4.68 15.43
N VAL A 80 11.47 -3.73 15.81
CA VAL A 80 10.09 -3.63 15.28
C VAL A 80 10.09 -3.36 13.78
N LEU A 81 10.96 -2.48 13.29
CA LEU A 81 11.10 -2.21 11.86
C LEU A 81 11.62 -3.43 11.09
N SER A 82 12.54 -4.19 11.68
CA SER A 82 13.05 -5.43 11.09
C SER A 82 11.95 -6.50 10.99
N ILE A 83 11.19 -6.71 12.06
CA ILE A 83 10.06 -7.64 12.08
C ILE A 83 9.02 -7.23 11.03
N ARG A 84 8.66 -5.95 10.96
CA ARG A 84 7.75 -5.43 9.94
C ARG A 84 8.24 -5.76 8.53
N ASN A 85 9.50 -5.49 8.23
CA ASN A 85 10.08 -5.73 6.91
C ASN A 85 10.13 -7.23 6.60
N PHE A 86 10.44 -8.06 7.58
CA PHE A 86 10.42 -9.52 7.46
C PHE A 86 9.02 -10.03 7.12
N VAL A 87 7.99 -9.59 7.86
CA VAL A 87 6.59 -9.98 7.63
C VAL A 87 6.15 -9.56 6.22
N ILE A 88 6.45 -8.34 5.78
CA ILE A 88 6.11 -7.88 4.43
C ILE A 88 6.76 -8.77 3.36
N ARG A 89 8.03 -9.14 3.54
CA ARG A 89 8.73 -10.02 2.59
C ARG A 89 8.17 -11.44 2.59
N LEU A 90 7.80 -11.95 3.75
CA LEU A 90 7.19 -13.27 3.89
C LEU A 90 5.82 -13.33 3.19
N ILE A 91 4.98 -12.34 3.42
CA ILE A 91 3.67 -12.21 2.75
C ILE A 91 3.88 -12.11 1.23
N PHE A 92 4.81 -11.30 0.78
CA PHE A 92 5.12 -11.18 -0.64
C PHE A 92 5.60 -12.50 -1.24
N ALA A 93 6.49 -13.20 -0.56
CA ALA A 93 7.03 -14.50 -0.99
C ALA A 93 5.93 -15.58 -1.10
N ALA A 94 4.90 -15.50 -0.25
CA ALA A 94 3.75 -16.40 -0.32
C ALA A 94 2.76 -16.04 -1.45
N ILE A 95 2.49 -14.74 -1.63
CA ILE A 95 1.47 -14.27 -2.59
C ILE A 95 2.02 -14.20 -4.02
N ALA A 96 3.28 -13.79 -4.22
CA ALA A 96 3.81 -13.55 -5.55
C ALA A 96 3.80 -14.79 -6.46
N PRO A 97 4.17 -16.01 -6.00
CA PRO A 97 4.05 -17.21 -6.82
C PRO A 97 2.61 -17.54 -7.19
N PHE A 98 1.66 -17.32 -6.27
CA PHE A 98 0.24 -17.54 -6.53
C PHE A 98 -0.30 -16.59 -7.60
N ILE A 99 0.06 -15.31 -7.55
CA ILE A 99 -0.33 -14.33 -8.57
C ILE A 99 0.35 -14.63 -9.91
N GLY A 100 1.61 -15.07 -9.90
CA GLY A 100 2.30 -15.54 -11.12
C GLY A 100 1.59 -16.73 -11.76
N TRP A 101 1.22 -17.72 -10.95
CA TRP A 101 0.45 -18.87 -11.40
C TRP A 101 -0.90 -18.46 -12.02
N LEU A 102 -1.64 -17.53 -11.40
CA LEU A 102 -2.89 -17.00 -11.96
C LEU A 102 -2.66 -16.30 -13.31
N ASN A 103 -1.57 -15.56 -13.46
CA ASN A 103 -1.23 -14.92 -14.71
C ASN A 103 -0.95 -15.94 -15.83
N ASP A 104 -0.23 -17.02 -15.52
CA ASP A 104 0.20 -18.02 -16.49
C ASP A 104 -0.96 -18.93 -16.94
N PHE A 105 -1.85 -19.30 -16.02
CA PHE A 105 -2.96 -20.22 -16.30
C PHE A 105 -4.26 -19.54 -16.74
N TYR A 106 -4.49 -18.30 -16.35
CA TYR A 106 -5.72 -17.59 -16.69
C TYR A 106 -5.46 -16.34 -17.55
N SER A 107 -5.05 -15.24 -16.93
CA SER A 107 -4.68 -14.01 -17.63
C SER A 107 -4.14 -12.97 -16.66
N LEU A 108 -3.40 -12.00 -17.19
CA LEU A 108 -2.94 -10.83 -16.42
C LEU A 108 -4.10 -10.06 -15.79
N ARG A 109 -5.25 -9.98 -16.47
CA ARG A 109 -6.46 -9.34 -15.94
C ARG A 109 -6.94 -10.01 -14.66
N VAL A 110 -7.05 -11.34 -14.66
CA VAL A 110 -7.48 -12.13 -13.49
C VAL A 110 -6.47 -11.95 -12.34
N ALA A 111 -5.18 -12.05 -12.62
CA ALA A 111 -4.13 -11.84 -11.62
C ALA A 111 -4.21 -10.45 -10.97
N LEU A 112 -4.46 -9.40 -11.74
CA LEU A 112 -4.62 -8.03 -11.24
C LEU A 112 -5.89 -7.85 -10.40
N LEU A 113 -7.02 -8.41 -10.81
CA LEU A 113 -8.27 -8.35 -10.05
C LEU A 113 -8.17 -9.11 -8.72
N VAL A 114 -7.55 -10.28 -8.73
CA VAL A 114 -7.29 -11.05 -7.49
C VAL A 114 -6.35 -10.27 -6.58
N SER A 115 -5.31 -9.65 -7.11
CA SER A 115 -4.41 -8.78 -6.34
C SER A 115 -5.15 -7.60 -5.70
N ALA A 116 -6.06 -6.96 -6.45
CA ALA A 116 -6.94 -5.92 -5.91
C ALA A 116 -7.76 -6.42 -4.72
N GLY A 117 -8.36 -7.62 -4.83
CA GLY A 117 -9.14 -8.25 -3.76
C GLY A 117 -8.30 -8.57 -2.52
N ILE A 118 -7.10 -9.14 -2.72
CA ILE A 118 -6.17 -9.46 -1.62
C ILE A 118 -5.75 -8.21 -0.84
N ILE A 119 -5.63 -7.06 -1.51
CA ILE A 119 -5.30 -5.79 -0.86
C ILE A 119 -6.55 -5.13 -0.24
N ALA A 120 -7.69 -5.19 -0.93
CA ALA A 120 -8.92 -4.54 -0.49
C ALA A 120 -9.46 -5.15 0.80
N ILE A 121 -9.48 -6.47 0.95
CA ILE A 121 -10.07 -7.15 2.09
C ILE A 121 -9.41 -6.72 3.42
N PRO A 122 -8.08 -6.90 3.61
CA PRO A 122 -7.43 -6.47 4.85
C PRO A 122 -7.42 -4.93 5.00
N GLY A 123 -7.37 -4.18 3.89
CA GLY A 123 -7.43 -2.73 3.91
C GLY A 123 -8.76 -2.21 4.43
N ILE A 124 -9.88 -2.75 3.95
CA ILE A 124 -11.22 -2.40 4.42
C ILE A 124 -11.39 -2.81 5.89
N LEU A 125 -10.96 -4.02 6.25
CA LEU A 125 -11.02 -4.47 7.64
C LEU A 125 -10.26 -3.53 8.58
N PHE A 126 -9.06 -3.11 8.18
CA PHE A 126 -8.26 -2.14 8.95
C PHE A 126 -8.99 -0.81 9.10
N LEU A 127 -9.60 -0.28 8.03
CA LEU A 127 -10.37 0.96 8.09
C LEU A 127 -11.58 0.83 9.02
N VAL A 128 -12.34 -0.26 8.92
CA VAL A 128 -13.50 -0.52 9.79
C VAL A 128 -13.08 -0.54 11.25
N LEU A 129 -11.98 -1.22 11.58
CA LEU A 129 -11.46 -1.26 12.95
C LEU A 129 -10.96 0.12 13.44
N GLN A 130 -10.39 0.92 12.54
CA GLN A 130 -9.94 2.27 12.85
C GLN A 130 -11.11 3.23 13.13
N PHE A 131 -12.24 3.09 12.41
CA PHE A 131 -13.45 3.86 12.66
C PHE A 131 -14.15 3.45 13.95
N ARG A 132 -14.19 2.15 14.25
CA ARG A 132 -14.86 1.60 15.44
C ARG A 132 -14.17 1.98 16.77
N LYS A 133 -12.87 2.25 16.78
CA LYS A 133 -12.13 2.70 17.98
C LYS A 133 -12.29 4.19 18.28
N ALA A 134 -13.07 4.91 17.51
CA ALA A 134 -13.24 6.36 17.62
C ALA A 134 -14.58 6.79 18.24
N ASP A 135 -15.48 5.82 18.37
CA ASP A 135 -16.70 5.93 19.17
C ASP A 135 -16.45 5.33 20.57
#